data_fb90491fc87909d5c9b5f2e0931e43d9
#
_entry.id   fb90491fc87909d5c9b5f2e0931e43d9
#
_cell.length_a   1.000
_cell.length_b   1.000
_cell.length_c   1.000
_cell.angle_alpha   90.00
_cell.angle_beta   90.00
_cell.angle_gamma   90.00
#
_symmetry.space_group_name_H-M   'P 1'
#
loop_
_entity.id
_entity.type
_entity.pdbx_description
1 polymer ?
#
loop_
_entity_poly.entity_id
_entity_poly.type
_entity_poly.pdbx_seq_one_letter_code
_entity_poly.pdbx_strand_id
1 'polypeptide(L)'
;MSQPRPSNRAIRGIHHIAISVPDLNQAKHFYAEVLGFAIVDETRLHPSSGGDAVTQLDDADCTAVMMDAGNIFLELFEFHNPKPDPLISSRSVHQLGYTHFALEVEDIQAEFLRLEAEGVQWHSQPIDAGDGYMMTYGRDPFGNVIEIQQLSADLPFSLERLSLQSRTG
;
A
#
# COMPACT_ATOMS: atom_id res chain seq x y z
N MET A 1 -21.38 11.64 12.35
CA MET A 1 -20.88 12.99 12.01
C MET A 1 -19.38 13.01 12.25
N SER A 2 -18.57 13.14 11.20
CA SER A 2 -17.12 13.30 11.34
C SER A 2 -16.83 14.65 12.01
N GLN A 3 -15.98 14.64 13.04
CA GLN A 3 -15.58 15.91 13.67
C GLN A 3 -14.77 16.76 12.68
N PRO A 4 -14.96 18.09 12.64
CA PRO A 4 -14.18 18.95 11.76
C PRO A 4 -12.70 18.82 12.10
N ARG A 5 -11.86 18.77 11.07
CA ARG A 5 -10.40 18.74 11.26
C ARG A 5 -9.96 20.02 12.00
N PRO A 6 -9.15 19.93 13.06
CA PRO A 6 -8.64 21.13 13.75
C PRO A 6 -7.90 22.03 12.75
N SER A 7 -8.23 23.32 12.72
CA SER A 7 -7.66 24.32 11.80
C SER A 7 -6.16 24.62 11.98
N ASN A 8 -5.52 24.03 13.01
CA ASN A 8 -4.11 24.28 13.39
C ASN A 8 -3.22 23.06 13.14
N ARG A 9 -3.36 22.38 11.99
CA ARG A 9 -2.48 21.25 11.66
C ARG A 9 -1.36 21.67 10.72
N ALA A 10 -0.10 21.57 11.20
CA ALA A 10 1.07 21.63 10.34
C ALA A 10 1.16 20.39 9.41
N ILE A 11 0.61 19.22 9.83
CA ILE A 11 0.57 18.00 9.06
C ILE A 11 -0.61 18.06 8.07
N ARG A 12 -0.32 18.00 6.78
CA ARG A 12 -1.31 18.07 5.69
C ARG A 12 -2.05 16.76 5.47
N GLY A 13 -1.39 15.61 5.67
CA GLY A 13 -1.94 14.27 5.47
C GLY A 13 -0.84 13.22 5.48
N ILE A 14 -1.21 11.97 5.20
CA ILE A 14 -0.25 10.92 4.88
C ILE A 14 0.13 11.10 3.41
N HIS A 15 1.43 11.26 3.12
CA HIS A 15 1.91 11.46 1.77
C HIS A 15 2.10 10.12 1.03
N HIS A 16 2.80 9.17 1.66
CA HIS A 16 3.05 7.86 1.09
C HIS A 16 3.12 6.78 2.17
N ILE A 17 3.00 5.55 1.71
CA ILE A 17 3.36 4.32 2.44
C ILE A 17 4.54 3.72 1.68
N ALA A 18 5.58 3.29 2.41
CA ALA A 18 6.74 2.65 1.81
C ALA A 18 6.77 1.16 2.14
N ILE A 19 7.14 0.34 1.16
CA ILE A 19 7.35 -1.09 1.30
C ILE A 19 8.65 -1.52 0.62
N SER A 20 9.34 -2.48 1.21
CA SER A 20 10.51 -3.08 0.59
C SER A 20 10.12 -4.34 -0.17
N VAL A 21 10.71 -4.50 -1.35
CA VAL A 21 10.47 -5.64 -2.25
C VAL A 21 11.81 -6.29 -2.64
N PRO A 22 11.82 -7.59 -2.93
CA PRO A 22 13.06 -8.28 -3.29
C PRO A 22 13.54 -8.00 -4.72
N ASP A 23 12.64 -7.61 -5.61
CA ASP A 23 12.89 -7.34 -7.03
C ASP A 23 11.95 -6.23 -7.51
N LEU A 24 12.54 -5.08 -7.84
CA LEU A 24 11.77 -3.89 -8.21
C LEU A 24 11.09 -4.01 -9.58
N ASN A 25 11.67 -4.80 -10.52
CA ASN A 25 11.04 -4.98 -11.83
C ASN A 25 9.76 -5.82 -11.72
N GLN A 26 9.80 -6.89 -10.92
CA GLN A 26 8.59 -7.67 -10.63
C GLN A 26 7.55 -6.85 -9.88
N ALA A 27 8.00 -6.03 -8.93
CA ALA A 27 7.11 -5.15 -8.16
C ALA A 27 6.48 -4.06 -9.06
N LYS A 28 7.23 -3.44 -9.95
CA LYS A 28 6.68 -2.50 -10.95
C LYS A 28 5.62 -3.17 -11.81
N HIS A 29 5.85 -4.40 -12.27
CA HIS A 29 4.83 -5.13 -13.02
C HIS A 29 3.54 -5.30 -12.18
N PHE A 30 3.65 -5.80 -10.95
CA PHE A 30 2.47 -6.04 -10.12
C PHE A 30 1.74 -4.72 -9.76
N TYR A 31 2.46 -3.73 -9.23
CA TYR A 31 1.83 -2.51 -8.74
C TYR A 31 1.40 -1.55 -9.87
N ALA A 32 2.15 -1.45 -10.97
CA ALA A 32 1.77 -0.56 -12.07
C ALA A 32 0.85 -1.24 -13.08
N GLU A 33 1.16 -2.45 -13.53
CA GLU A 33 0.40 -3.07 -14.62
C GLU A 33 -0.81 -3.85 -14.09
N VAL A 34 -0.67 -4.55 -12.95
CA VAL A 34 -1.78 -5.32 -12.38
C VAL A 34 -2.71 -4.46 -11.52
N LEU A 35 -2.16 -3.63 -10.59
CA LEU A 35 -2.97 -2.75 -9.74
C LEU A 35 -3.31 -1.39 -10.39
N GLY A 36 -2.60 -1.00 -11.46
CA GLY A 36 -2.88 0.23 -12.20
C GLY A 36 -2.29 1.50 -11.57
N PHE A 37 -1.29 1.40 -10.70
CA PHE A 37 -0.64 2.58 -10.11
C PHE A 37 0.32 3.23 -11.10
N ALA A 38 0.32 4.56 -11.19
CA ALA A 38 1.19 5.27 -12.11
C ALA A 38 2.58 5.51 -11.51
N ILE A 39 3.65 5.06 -12.19
CA ILE A 39 5.02 5.39 -11.80
C ILE A 39 5.24 6.88 -12.03
N VAL A 40 5.66 7.62 -10.99
CA VAL A 40 5.91 9.06 -11.06
C VAL A 40 7.37 9.44 -10.88
N ASP A 41 8.16 8.60 -10.19
CA ASP A 41 9.60 8.83 -10.02
C ASP A 41 10.35 7.52 -9.77
N GLU A 42 11.61 7.46 -10.18
CA GLU A 42 12.54 6.37 -9.86
C GLU A 42 13.91 6.96 -9.53
N THR A 43 14.37 6.72 -8.32
CA THR A 43 15.61 7.30 -7.78
C THR A 43 16.49 6.22 -7.16
N ARG A 44 17.80 6.29 -7.44
CA ARG A 44 18.79 5.47 -6.73
C ARG A 44 19.42 6.26 -5.60
N LEU A 45 19.35 5.71 -4.40
CA LEU A 45 20.02 6.22 -3.21
C LEU A 45 21.33 5.48 -2.99
N HIS A 46 22.42 6.22 -2.96
CA HIS A 46 23.77 5.70 -2.69
C HIS A 46 24.22 6.10 -1.28
N PRO A 47 25.20 5.42 -0.68
CA PRO A 47 25.72 5.77 0.65
C PRO A 47 26.17 7.24 0.75
N SER A 48 26.74 7.78 -0.34
CA SER A 48 27.19 9.17 -0.43
C SER A 48 26.06 10.22 -0.48
N SER A 49 24.80 9.81 -0.67
CA SER A 49 23.65 10.72 -0.76
C SER A 49 23.05 11.13 0.59
N GLY A 50 23.65 10.70 1.70
CA GLY A 50 23.13 10.94 3.05
C GLY A 50 22.01 9.96 3.47
N GLY A 51 21.79 8.92 2.68
CA GLY A 51 20.79 7.86 2.96
C GLY A 51 21.03 7.20 4.32
N ASP A 52 22.29 6.97 4.70
CA ASP A 52 22.66 6.36 5.96
C ASP A 52 22.12 7.10 7.18
N ALA A 53 22.21 8.43 7.16
CA ALA A 53 21.73 9.25 8.27
C ALA A 53 20.20 9.19 8.43
N VAL A 54 19.47 9.05 7.33
CA VAL A 54 18.00 8.99 7.31
C VAL A 54 17.49 7.59 7.63
N THR A 55 18.13 6.57 7.08
CA THR A 55 17.70 5.16 7.25
C THR A 55 18.30 4.52 8.50
N GLN A 56 19.35 5.09 9.07
CA GLN A 56 20.17 4.51 10.15
C GLN A 56 20.78 3.15 9.76
N LEU A 57 21.10 2.99 8.48
CA LEU A 57 21.78 1.83 7.93
C LEU A 57 23.18 2.21 7.50
N ASP A 58 24.13 1.28 7.64
CA ASP A 58 25.50 1.48 7.18
C ASP A 58 25.61 1.16 5.69
N ASP A 59 26.22 2.08 4.93
CA ASP A 59 26.41 1.95 3.48
C ASP A 59 25.11 1.63 2.71
N ALA A 60 24.02 2.34 3.03
CA ALA A 60 22.71 2.13 2.43
C ALA A 60 22.74 2.38 0.92
N ASP A 61 22.42 1.36 0.13
CA ASP A 61 22.26 1.42 -1.32
C ASP A 61 20.92 0.80 -1.70
N CYS A 62 20.01 1.58 -2.28
CA CYS A 62 18.71 1.11 -2.70
C CYS A 62 18.20 1.87 -3.92
N THR A 63 17.27 1.25 -4.65
CA THR A 63 16.47 1.92 -5.66
C THR A 63 15.06 2.12 -5.11
N ALA A 64 14.53 3.33 -5.24
CA ALA A 64 13.18 3.69 -4.84
C ALA A 64 12.34 4.04 -6.07
N VAL A 65 11.08 3.60 -6.09
CA VAL A 65 10.08 3.97 -7.09
C VAL A 65 8.88 4.56 -6.38
N MET A 66 8.50 5.78 -6.74
CA MET A 66 7.28 6.41 -6.26
C MET A 66 6.16 6.16 -7.25
N MET A 67 5.02 5.68 -6.77
CA MET A 67 3.83 5.40 -7.56
C MET A 67 2.63 6.18 -7.03
N ASP A 68 1.82 6.74 -7.93
CA ASP A 68 0.53 7.39 -7.61
C ASP A 68 -0.58 6.33 -7.61
N ALA A 69 -1.19 6.09 -6.46
CA ALA A 69 -2.34 5.21 -6.29
C ALA A 69 -3.68 5.99 -6.34
N GLY A 70 -3.65 7.26 -6.76
CA GLY A 70 -4.82 8.12 -6.92
C GLY A 70 -5.19 8.96 -5.68
N ASN A 71 -5.05 8.43 -4.50
CA ASN A 71 -5.37 9.12 -3.23
C ASN A 71 -4.18 9.20 -2.25
N ILE A 72 -3.15 8.42 -2.49
CA ILE A 72 -1.90 8.36 -1.72
C ILE A 72 -0.79 7.87 -2.66
N PHE A 73 0.46 8.14 -2.32
CA PHE A 73 1.58 7.51 -3.02
C PHE A 73 1.97 6.19 -2.33
N LEU A 74 2.44 5.23 -3.14
CA LEU A 74 3.14 4.05 -2.69
C LEU A 74 4.61 4.16 -3.12
N GLU A 75 5.54 3.97 -2.17
CA GLU A 75 6.96 3.97 -2.46
C GLU A 75 7.51 2.55 -2.33
N LEU A 76 8.12 2.05 -3.40
CA LEU A 76 8.74 0.73 -3.44
C LEU A 76 10.25 0.87 -3.28
N PHE A 77 10.85 0.09 -2.38
CA PHE A 77 12.30 0.00 -2.21
C PHE A 77 12.83 -1.37 -2.57
N GLU A 78 13.88 -1.42 -3.40
CA GLU A 78 14.77 -2.57 -3.49
C GLU A 78 16.11 -2.21 -2.86
N PHE A 79 16.42 -2.81 -1.71
CA PHE A 79 17.70 -2.61 -1.04
C PHE A 79 18.77 -3.54 -1.65
N HIS A 80 19.84 -2.91 -2.12
CA HIS A 80 21.03 -3.61 -2.63
C HIS A 80 22.03 -3.86 -1.51
N ASN A 81 22.09 -2.90 -0.52
CA ASN A 81 22.85 -3.01 0.72
C ASN A 81 22.18 -2.21 1.84
N PRO A 82 21.99 -2.75 3.06
CA PRO A 82 22.06 -4.19 3.36
C PRO A 82 20.94 -4.96 2.64
N LYS A 83 21.20 -6.23 2.34
CA LYS A 83 20.15 -7.10 1.78
C LYS A 83 19.07 -7.37 2.82
N PRO A 84 17.78 -7.31 2.42
CA PRO A 84 16.68 -7.62 3.33
C PRO A 84 16.76 -9.05 3.84
N ASP A 85 16.33 -9.27 5.10
CA ASP A 85 16.13 -10.63 5.63
C ASP A 85 14.92 -11.28 4.94
N PRO A 86 15.06 -12.46 4.33
CA PRO A 86 13.98 -13.13 3.61
C PRO A 86 12.81 -13.62 4.48
N LEU A 87 12.90 -13.51 5.81
CA LEU A 87 11.91 -14.08 6.75
C LEU A 87 10.61 -13.26 6.93
N ILE A 88 10.40 -12.15 6.24
CA ILE A 88 9.24 -11.28 6.47
C ILE A 88 7.93 -11.85 5.89
N SER A 89 7.98 -12.79 4.94
CA SER A 89 6.79 -13.37 4.31
C SER A 89 5.84 -14.13 5.26
N SER A 90 6.23 -14.34 6.52
CA SER A 90 5.43 -15.06 7.53
C SER A 90 4.84 -14.15 8.62
N ARG A 91 5.07 -12.82 8.57
CA ARG A 91 4.58 -11.92 9.61
C ARG A 91 3.05 -11.92 9.65
N SER A 92 2.48 -12.30 10.80
CA SER A 92 1.05 -12.27 11.02
C SER A 92 0.53 -10.85 11.30
N VAL A 93 -0.70 -10.57 10.88
CA VAL A 93 -1.35 -9.24 11.00
C VAL A 93 -1.52 -8.75 12.43
N HIS A 94 -1.44 -9.63 13.45
CA HIS A 94 -1.54 -9.23 14.86
C HIS A 94 -0.22 -8.68 15.44
N GLN A 95 0.89 -8.80 14.72
CA GLN A 95 2.18 -8.30 15.20
C GLN A 95 2.25 -6.77 15.12
N LEU A 96 2.95 -6.16 16.09
CA LEU A 96 3.06 -4.71 16.19
C LEU A 96 3.71 -4.09 14.95
N GLY A 97 3.22 -2.94 14.53
CA GLY A 97 3.69 -2.15 13.39
C GLY A 97 2.67 -2.12 12.25
N TYR A 98 3.13 -1.72 11.07
CA TYR A 98 2.28 -1.70 9.88
C TYR A 98 1.86 -3.13 9.53
N THR A 99 0.56 -3.34 9.31
CA THR A 99 0.02 -4.67 9.03
C THR A 99 -0.27 -4.87 7.55
N HIS A 100 -1.01 -3.94 6.94
CA HIS A 100 -1.44 -3.98 5.55
C HIS A 100 -1.83 -2.58 5.07
N PHE A 101 -2.07 -2.46 3.78
CA PHE A 101 -2.89 -1.40 3.20
C PHE A 101 -4.09 -2.03 2.49
N ALA A 102 -5.20 -1.27 2.39
CA ALA A 102 -6.43 -1.72 1.78
C ALA A 102 -6.69 -1.01 0.45
N LEU A 103 -7.20 -1.76 -0.52
CA LEU A 103 -7.68 -1.29 -1.82
C LEU A 103 -9.20 -1.33 -1.83
N GLU A 104 -9.86 -0.20 -2.06
CA GLU A 104 -11.30 -0.18 -2.30
C GLU A 104 -11.57 -0.52 -3.75
N VAL A 105 -12.43 -1.51 -3.99
CA VAL A 105 -12.75 -2.05 -5.32
C VAL A 105 -14.26 -1.96 -5.58
N GLU A 106 -14.65 -1.91 -6.86
CA GLU A 106 -16.06 -1.84 -7.26
C GLU A 106 -16.76 -3.21 -7.19
N ASP A 107 -16.06 -4.29 -7.57
CA ASP A 107 -16.56 -5.67 -7.54
C ASP A 107 -15.50 -6.58 -6.91
N ILE A 108 -15.68 -6.88 -5.63
CA ILE A 108 -14.70 -7.65 -4.87
C ILE A 108 -14.57 -9.09 -5.38
N GLN A 109 -15.63 -9.69 -5.93
CA GLN A 109 -15.56 -11.07 -6.44
C GLN A 109 -14.75 -11.13 -7.74
N ALA A 110 -14.95 -10.17 -8.64
CA ALA A 110 -14.19 -10.08 -9.88
C ALA A 110 -12.71 -9.79 -9.59
N GLU A 111 -12.41 -8.84 -8.69
CA GLU A 111 -11.04 -8.46 -8.33
C GLU A 111 -10.33 -9.57 -7.54
N PHE A 112 -11.04 -10.30 -6.68
CA PHE A 112 -10.50 -11.47 -5.99
C PHE A 112 -9.94 -12.48 -6.98
N LEU A 113 -10.75 -12.89 -7.98
CA LEU A 113 -10.35 -13.87 -8.98
C LEU A 113 -9.23 -13.35 -9.89
N ARG A 114 -9.32 -12.08 -10.27
CA ARG A 114 -8.31 -11.45 -11.12
C ARG A 114 -6.95 -11.40 -10.45
N LEU A 115 -6.90 -10.92 -9.21
CA LEU A 115 -5.65 -10.79 -8.44
C LEU A 115 -5.09 -12.15 -7.99
N GLU A 116 -5.94 -13.14 -7.76
CA GLU A 116 -5.50 -14.53 -7.52
C GLU A 116 -4.73 -15.09 -8.73
N ALA A 117 -5.22 -14.83 -9.95
CA ALA A 117 -4.54 -15.23 -11.19
C ALA A 117 -3.19 -14.53 -11.38
N GLU A 118 -3.01 -13.34 -10.79
CA GLU A 118 -1.77 -12.54 -10.79
C GLU A 118 -0.86 -12.83 -9.59
N GLY A 119 -1.15 -13.89 -8.83
CA GLY A 119 -0.27 -14.42 -7.79
C GLY A 119 -0.56 -13.94 -6.37
N VAL A 120 -1.65 -13.23 -6.13
CA VAL A 120 -2.10 -12.92 -4.77
C VAL A 120 -2.57 -14.19 -4.08
N GLN A 121 -2.07 -14.42 -2.86
CA GLN A 121 -2.46 -15.55 -2.02
C GLN A 121 -3.46 -15.09 -0.96
N TRP A 122 -4.74 -15.35 -1.20
CA TRP A 122 -5.80 -14.93 -0.29
C TRP A 122 -5.85 -15.78 0.98
N HIS A 123 -6.16 -15.13 2.12
CA HIS A 123 -6.36 -15.82 3.39
C HIS A 123 -7.71 -16.51 3.47
N SER A 124 -8.73 -15.96 2.79
CA SER A 124 -10.09 -16.50 2.71
C SER A 124 -10.79 -15.98 1.46
N GLN A 125 -11.94 -16.57 1.11
CA GLN A 125 -12.90 -15.93 0.23
C GLN A 125 -13.36 -14.60 0.84
N PRO A 126 -13.79 -13.61 0.03
CA PRO A 126 -14.39 -12.39 0.53
C PRO A 126 -15.55 -12.68 1.49
N ILE A 127 -15.55 -12.01 2.64
CA ILE A 127 -16.60 -12.13 3.66
C ILE A 127 -17.45 -10.86 3.69
N ASP A 128 -18.75 -11.03 3.95
CA ASP A 128 -19.67 -9.95 4.22
C ASP A 128 -19.58 -9.59 5.73
N ALA A 129 -19.06 -8.40 6.02
CA ALA A 129 -18.97 -7.86 7.38
C ALA A 129 -20.23 -7.08 7.80
N GLY A 130 -21.25 -7.02 6.94
CA GLY A 130 -22.50 -6.29 7.15
C GLY A 130 -22.45 -4.83 6.65
N ASP A 131 -23.61 -4.20 6.61
CA ASP A 131 -23.79 -2.79 6.26
C ASP A 131 -23.19 -2.38 4.89
N GLY A 132 -23.07 -3.33 3.95
CA GLY A 132 -22.47 -3.08 2.64
C GLY A 132 -20.94 -3.01 2.66
N TYR A 133 -20.32 -3.71 3.61
CA TYR A 133 -18.88 -3.86 3.72
C TYR A 133 -18.48 -5.31 3.47
N MET A 134 -17.81 -5.56 2.35
CA MET A 134 -17.20 -6.84 2.04
C MET A 134 -15.68 -6.70 2.02
N MET A 135 -14.94 -7.71 2.49
CA MET A 135 -13.49 -7.64 2.55
C MET A 135 -12.81 -9.02 2.53
N THR A 136 -11.55 -9.04 2.15
CA THR A 136 -10.63 -10.15 2.41
C THR A 136 -9.19 -9.67 2.47
N TYR A 137 -8.36 -10.40 3.21
CA TYR A 137 -6.91 -10.22 3.24
C TYR A 137 -6.21 -11.23 2.36
N GLY A 138 -5.06 -10.84 1.84
CA GLY A 138 -4.17 -11.73 1.10
C GLY A 138 -2.73 -11.26 1.21
N ARG A 139 -1.86 -11.98 0.51
CA ARG A 139 -0.47 -11.57 0.34
C ARG A 139 -0.21 -11.30 -1.13
N ASP A 140 0.46 -10.18 -1.39
CA ASP A 140 0.99 -9.89 -2.71
C ASP A 140 2.10 -10.90 -3.09
N PRO A 141 2.60 -10.91 -4.33
CA PRO A 141 3.66 -11.82 -4.76
C PRO A 141 4.98 -11.72 -3.95
N PHE A 142 5.14 -10.64 -3.15
CA PHE A 142 6.34 -10.39 -2.34
C PHE A 142 6.14 -10.70 -0.86
N GLY A 143 4.93 -11.15 -0.47
CA GLY A 143 4.58 -11.53 0.89
C GLY A 143 4.01 -10.41 1.75
N ASN A 144 3.86 -9.19 1.23
CA ASN A 144 3.20 -8.09 1.95
C ASN A 144 1.69 -8.38 2.09
N VAL A 145 1.14 -8.06 3.25
CA VAL A 145 -0.31 -8.22 3.45
C VAL A 145 -1.03 -7.06 2.78
N ILE A 146 -1.97 -7.40 1.93
CA ILE A 146 -2.93 -6.47 1.30
C ILE A 146 -4.35 -6.87 1.65
N GLU A 147 -5.25 -5.88 1.65
CA GLU A 147 -6.68 -6.08 1.76
C GLU A 147 -7.34 -5.58 0.49
N ILE A 148 -8.37 -6.29 0.01
CA ILE A 148 -9.36 -5.70 -0.88
C ILE A 148 -10.68 -5.58 -0.15
N GLN A 149 -11.36 -4.45 -0.37
CA GLN A 149 -12.64 -4.14 0.25
C GLN A 149 -13.59 -3.51 -0.77
N GLN A 150 -14.86 -3.89 -0.69
CA GLN A 150 -15.95 -3.24 -1.40
C GLN A 150 -16.84 -2.58 -0.38
N LEU A 151 -17.05 -1.26 -0.52
CA LEU A 151 -17.76 -0.43 0.45
C LEU A 151 -19.00 0.17 -0.18
N SER A 152 -20.10 0.19 0.59
CA SER A 152 -21.23 1.08 0.24
C SER A 152 -20.78 2.54 0.30
N ALA A 153 -21.19 3.33 -0.70
CA ALA A 153 -20.93 4.77 -0.75
C ALA A 153 -21.40 5.53 0.50
N ASP A 154 -22.39 4.99 1.22
CA ASP A 154 -22.92 5.58 2.46
C ASP A 154 -22.01 5.40 3.67
N LEU A 155 -21.06 4.48 3.62
CA LEU A 155 -20.12 4.27 4.72
C LEU A 155 -19.22 5.50 4.92
N PRO A 156 -19.02 5.93 6.17
CA PRO A 156 -18.32 7.19 6.47
C PRO A 156 -16.84 7.20 6.09
N PHE A 157 -16.27 6.05 5.77
CA PHE A 157 -14.85 5.83 5.41
C PHE A 157 -14.66 5.33 3.97
N SER A 158 -15.70 5.33 3.11
CA SER A 158 -15.53 5.05 1.68
C SER A 158 -14.72 6.15 0.99
N LEU A 159 -13.98 5.79 -0.07
CA LEU A 159 -13.21 6.78 -0.86
C LEU A 159 -14.11 7.82 -1.50
N GLU A 160 -15.35 7.47 -1.86
CA GLU A 160 -16.34 8.42 -2.36
C GLU A 160 -16.63 9.51 -1.32
N ARG A 161 -16.87 9.15 -0.06
CA ARG A 161 -17.09 10.13 1.03
C ARG A 161 -15.85 10.95 1.33
N LEU A 162 -14.66 10.35 1.25
CA LEU A 162 -13.41 11.06 1.46
C LEU A 162 -13.19 12.13 0.38
N SER A 163 -13.48 11.81 -0.89
CA SER A 163 -13.35 12.74 -2.02
C SER A 163 -14.32 13.92 -1.94
N LEU A 164 -15.54 13.69 -1.47
CA LEU A 164 -16.53 14.75 -1.25
C LEU A 164 -16.09 15.73 -0.16
N GLN A 165 -15.48 15.25 0.91
CA GLN A 165 -14.98 16.10 2.01
C GLN A 165 -13.78 16.98 1.59
N SER A 166 -12.95 16.52 0.65
CA SER A 166 -11.81 17.30 0.15
C SER A 166 -12.20 18.43 -0.78
N ARG A 167 -13.41 18.39 -1.38
CA ARG A 167 -13.95 19.44 -2.30
C ARG A 167 -14.72 20.55 -1.58
N THR A 168 -15.07 20.37 -0.31
CA THR A 168 -15.91 21.31 0.47
C THR A 168 -15.13 22.05 1.57
N GLY A 169 -13.85 21.84 1.71
CA GLY A 169 -12.93 22.53 2.64
C GLY A 169 -11.87 23.31 1.93
#